data_abe573137cc809c8ec46e8c7571a356b
#
_entry.id   abe573137cc809c8ec46e8c7571a356b
#
_cell.length_a   1.000
_cell.length_b   1.000
_cell.length_c   1.000
_cell.angle_alpha   90.00
_cell.angle_beta   90.00
_cell.angle_gamma   90.00
#
_symmetry.space_group_name_H-M   'P 1'
#
loop_
_entity.id
_entity.type
_entity.pdbx_description
1 polymer ?
#
loop_
_entity_poly.entity_id
_entity_poly.type
_entity_poly.pdbx_seq_one_letter_code
_entity_poly.pdbx_strand_id
1 'polypeptide(L)'
;MPNASIEHRGLLFVLSSPSGAGKSTIARMLLEADKEIDMSVSVTTRPIRPGEVDGVDYRFVDVPTFKDMVGDGELMEWAHVFDHRYGTPRAPVEEALAHGHDVLFDIDWQGAQQLYQQAGQDVVRVFILPPSVGELERRLRARGTDDEKVVDARMDRASSEISHWDGYDYVLINDDVQRCFEQVLTILNAERLRRSRQTGLIGFVRKLMTGKLG
;
A
#
# COMPACT_ATOMS: atom_id res chain seq x y z
N MET A 1 1.66 -31.40 13.88
CA MET A 1 0.49 -31.46 12.99
C MET A 1 0.77 -30.47 11.87
N PRO A 2 0.78 -30.83 10.59
CA PRO A 2 0.87 -29.83 9.54
C PRO A 2 -0.37 -28.95 9.66
N ASN A 3 -0.19 -27.64 9.81
CA ASN A 3 -1.27 -26.67 9.66
C ASN A 3 -1.88 -26.94 8.28
N ALA A 4 -3.16 -27.33 8.23
CA ALA A 4 -3.86 -27.40 6.96
C ALA A 4 -3.91 -25.95 6.42
N SER A 5 -2.95 -25.61 5.54
CA SER A 5 -2.98 -24.32 4.87
C SER A 5 -4.22 -24.30 4.00
N ILE A 6 -5.20 -23.55 4.44
CA ILE A 6 -6.40 -23.30 3.63
C ILE A 6 -6.00 -22.29 2.55
N GLU A 7 -6.25 -22.64 1.29
CA GLU A 7 -6.05 -21.68 0.20
C GLU A 7 -6.74 -20.35 0.51
N HIS A 8 -6.05 -19.27 0.30
CA HIS A 8 -6.55 -17.92 0.49
C HIS A 8 -6.22 -17.04 -0.72
N ARG A 9 -7.01 -16.03 -0.92
CA ARG A 9 -6.75 -14.94 -1.85
C ARG A 9 -5.95 -13.86 -1.10
N GLY A 10 -4.90 -13.33 -1.70
CA GLY A 10 -4.15 -12.21 -1.19
C GLY A 10 -5.02 -10.95 -1.06
N LEU A 11 -4.51 -9.92 -0.39
CA LEU A 11 -5.17 -8.63 -0.22
C LEU A 11 -4.31 -7.47 -0.73
N LEU A 12 -4.97 -6.35 -1.03
CA LEU A 12 -4.35 -5.08 -1.40
C LEU A 12 -4.18 -4.26 -0.12
N PHE A 13 -2.95 -4.17 0.38
CA PHE A 13 -2.65 -3.49 1.64
C PHE A 13 -2.13 -2.09 1.36
N VAL A 14 -2.95 -1.09 1.58
CA VAL A 14 -2.63 0.31 1.28
C VAL A 14 -2.14 1.01 2.54
N LEU A 15 -0.94 1.55 2.47
CA LEU A 15 -0.43 2.49 3.44
C LEU A 15 -0.44 3.90 2.85
N SER A 16 -1.08 4.83 3.55
CA SER A 16 -1.04 6.25 3.21
C SER A 16 -0.70 7.09 4.44
N SER A 17 -0.12 8.23 4.22
CA SER A 17 0.25 9.15 5.28
C SER A 17 0.63 10.51 4.73
N PRO A 18 0.62 11.56 5.52
CA PRO A 18 1.31 12.79 5.17
C PRO A 18 2.82 12.54 5.05
N SER A 19 3.47 13.32 4.18
CA SER A 19 4.93 13.26 4.00
C SER A 19 5.63 13.46 5.35
N GLY A 20 6.55 12.56 5.71
CA GLY A 20 7.27 12.64 7.00
C GLY A 20 6.66 11.83 8.15
N ALA A 21 5.46 11.23 8.00
CA ALA A 21 4.84 10.44 9.07
C ALA A 21 5.47 9.05 9.29
N GLY A 22 6.38 8.58 8.39
CA GLY A 22 7.11 7.33 8.57
C GLY A 22 6.61 6.15 7.72
N LYS A 23 5.71 6.37 6.77
CA LYS A 23 5.12 5.34 5.89
C LYS A 23 6.17 4.42 5.24
N SER A 24 7.15 4.97 4.54
CA SER A 24 8.16 4.17 3.83
C SER A 24 9.05 3.34 4.77
N THR A 25 9.24 3.78 6.02
CA THR A 25 9.95 2.98 7.04
C THR A 25 9.11 1.78 7.44
N ILE A 26 7.82 1.96 7.71
CA ILE A 26 6.88 0.88 8.05
C ILE A 26 6.73 -0.08 6.86
N ALA A 27 6.58 0.43 5.63
CA ALA A 27 6.49 -0.41 4.43
C ALA A 27 7.71 -1.33 4.28
N ARG A 28 8.93 -0.79 4.44
CA ARG A 28 10.17 -1.57 4.39
C ARG A 28 10.22 -2.64 5.50
N MET A 29 9.85 -2.29 6.73
CA MET A 29 9.81 -3.26 7.84
C MET A 29 8.82 -4.40 7.56
N LEU A 30 7.68 -4.12 6.93
CA LEU A 30 6.73 -5.16 6.52
C LEU A 30 7.35 -6.11 5.48
N LEU A 31 7.95 -5.60 4.42
CA LEU A 31 8.56 -6.39 3.35
C LEU A 31 9.76 -7.22 3.85
N GLU A 32 10.46 -6.73 4.88
CA GLU A 32 11.54 -7.48 5.54
C GLU A 32 11.01 -8.62 6.43
N ALA A 33 9.91 -8.36 7.15
CA ALA A 33 9.34 -9.28 8.13
C ALA A 33 8.47 -10.39 7.50
N ASP A 34 7.83 -10.13 6.37
CA ASP A 34 6.87 -11.03 5.74
C ASP A 34 7.17 -11.20 4.25
N LYS A 35 7.37 -12.45 3.82
CA LYS A 35 7.73 -12.78 2.42
C LYS A 35 6.52 -13.12 1.55
N GLU A 36 5.32 -13.13 2.14
CA GLU A 36 4.06 -13.32 1.42
C GLU A 36 3.43 -11.97 1.00
N ILE A 37 4.15 -10.85 1.20
CA ILE A 37 3.75 -9.52 0.76
C ILE A 37 4.75 -8.97 -0.26
N ASP A 38 4.25 -8.56 -1.41
CA ASP A 38 5.03 -7.96 -2.49
C ASP A 38 4.77 -6.46 -2.56
N MET A 39 5.79 -5.68 -2.92
CA MET A 39 5.62 -4.24 -3.17
C MET A 39 5.01 -4.02 -4.54
N SER A 40 3.98 -3.19 -4.66
CA SER A 40 3.49 -2.76 -5.95
C SER A 40 4.53 -1.87 -6.65
N VAL A 41 4.92 -2.25 -7.88
CA VAL A 41 5.84 -1.45 -8.70
C VAL A 41 4.99 -0.53 -9.59
N SER A 42 4.94 0.76 -9.23
CA SER A 42 4.17 1.74 -9.99
C SER A 42 4.85 2.13 -11.30
N VAL A 43 4.05 2.45 -12.31
CA VAL A 43 4.49 3.13 -13.53
C VAL A 43 4.55 4.63 -13.27
N THR A 44 5.55 5.32 -13.79
CA THR A 44 5.66 6.77 -13.65
C THR A 44 6.21 7.46 -14.91
N THR A 45 5.75 8.70 -15.15
CA THR A 45 6.32 9.57 -16.20
C THR A 45 7.44 10.46 -15.68
N ARG A 46 7.81 10.32 -14.41
CA ARG A 46 8.95 11.03 -13.82
C ARG A 46 10.25 10.44 -14.37
N PRO A 47 11.25 11.29 -14.70
CA PRO A 47 12.59 10.78 -15.01
C PRO A 47 13.17 9.97 -13.86
N ILE A 48 13.91 8.92 -14.21
CA ILE A 48 14.66 8.09 -13.26
C ILE A 48 15.67 8.94 -12.49
N ARG A 49 15.81 8.71 -11.20
CA ARG A 49 16.80 9.38 -10.35
C ARG A 49 18.03 8.51 -10.16
N PRO A 50 19.20 9.11 -9.82
CA PRO A 50 20.38 8.34 -9.47
C PRO A 50 20.11 7.34 -8.35
N GLY A 51 20.44 6.06 -8.58
CA GLY A 51 20.24 4.96 -7.65
C GLY A 51 18.92 4.21 -7.79
N GLU A 52 17.97 4.69 -8.59
CA GLU A 52 16.75 3.97 -8.90
C GLU A 52 16.98 2.96 -10.05
N VAL A 53 16.26 1.85 -10.00
CA VAL A 53 16.32 0.76 -10.98
C VAL A 53 14.96 0.60 -11.65
N ASP A 54 14.92 0.67 -12.98
CA ASP A 54 13.69 0.45 -13.76
C ASP A 54 13.16 -0.97 -13.56
N GLY A 55 11.85 -1.06 -13.36
CA GLY A 55 11.16 -2.33 -13.08
C GLY A 55 11.29 -2.83 -11.63
N VAL A 56 12.06 -2.14 -10.78
CA VAL A 56 12.23 -2.46 -9.35
C VAL A 56 11.65 -1.35 -8.47
N ASP A 57 12.14 -0.11 -8.61
CA ASP A 57 11.62 1.03 -7.85
C ASP A 57 10.35 1.59 -8.52
N TYR A 58 10.42 1.76 -9.82
CA TYR A 58 9.32 2.18 -10.71
C TYR A 58 9.53 1.57 -12.10
N ARG A 59 8.45 1.47 -12.87
CA ARG A 59 8.52 1.33 -14.32
C ARG A 59 8.44 2.73 -14.94
N PHE A 60 9.54 3.18 -15.56
CA PHE A 60 9.61 4.52 -16.15
C PHE A 60 9.13 4.49 -17.60
N VAL A 61 8.13 5.33 -17.90
CA VAL A 61 7.53 5.43 -19.25
C VAL A 61 7.37 6.89 -19.65
N ASP A 62 7.20 7.14 -20.93
CA ASP A 62 6.83 8.47 -21.42
C ASP A 62 5.32 8.77 -21.23
N VAL A 63 4.96 10.04 -21.41
CA VAL A 63 3.57 10.49 -21.24
C VAL A 63 2.59 9.86 -22.24
N PRO A 64 2.93 9.67 -23.53
CA PRO A 64 2.08 8.94 -24.47
C PRO A 64 1.78 7.53 -23.99
N THR A 65 2.81 6.72 -23.71
CA THR A 65 2.66 5.34 -23.20
C THR A 65 1.78 5.29 -21.94
N PHE A 66 1.99 6.19 -20.99
CA PHE A 66 1.15 6.24 -19.78
C PHE A 66 -0.33 6.50 -20.11
N LYS A 67 -0.61 7.39 -21.06
CA LYS A 67 -1.99 7.68 -21.49
C LYS A 67 -2.65 6.49 -22.18
N ASP A 68 -1.88 5.75 -22.98
CA ASP A 68 -2.37 4.54 -23.63
C ASP A 68 -2.73 3.48 -22.57
N MET A 69 -1.86 3.25 -21.56
CA MET A 69 -2.15 2.36 -20.43
C MET A 69 -3.41 2.75 -19.66
N VAL A 70 -3.68 4.06 -19.47
CA VAL A 70 -4.92 4.53 -18.85
C VAL A 70 -6.12 4.24 -19.77
N GLY A 71 -6.00 4.53 -21.07
CA GLY A 71 -7.06 4.31 -22.06
C GLY A 71 -7.44 2.84 -22.22
N ASP A 72 -6.47 1.94 -22.14
CA ASP A 72 -6.64 0.49 -22.28
C ASP A 72 -7.06 -0.19 -20.97
N GLY A 73 -7.17 0.58 -19.85
CA GLY A 73 -7.58 0.05 -18.54
C GLY A 73 -6.53 -0.84 -17.89
N GLU A 74 -5.26 -0.73 -18.28
CA GLU A 74 -4.14 -1.52 -17.75
C GLU A 74 -3.75 -1.12 -16.32
N LEU A 75 -4.22 0.04 -15.82
CA LEU A 75 -3.90 0.52 -14.48
C LEU A 75 -5.07 0.28 -13.51
N MET A 76 -4.76 -0.14 -12.28
CA MET A 76 -5.73 -0.27 -11.20
C MET A 76 -6.10 1.08 -10.60
N GLU A 77 -5.11 1.95 -10.48
CA GLU A 77 -5.26 3.33 -10.03
C GLU A 77 -4.23 4.18 -10.76
N TRP A 78 -4.49 5.46 -10.85
CA TRP A 78 -3.50 6.43 -11.31
C TRP A 78 -3.79 7.83 -10.78
N ALA A 79 -2.74 8.62 -10.58
CA ALA A 79 -2.83 9.99 -10.11
C ALA A 79 -1.84 10.90 -10.82
N HIS A 80 -2.18 12.18 -10.87
CA HIS A 80 -1.27 13.24 -11.27
C HIS A 80 -0.70 13.89 -10.01
N VAL A 81 0.58 13.63 -9.75
CA VAL A 81 1.26 14.15 -8.57
C VAL A 81 2.36 15.09 -9.03
N PHE A 82 2.24 16.38 -8.73
CA PHE A 82 3.05 17.45 -9.30
C PHE A 82 2.96 17.46 -10.84
N ASP A 83 4.08 17.44 -11.52
CA ASP A 83 4.16 17.45 -12.99
C ASP A 83 4.21 16.05 -13.61
N HIS A 84 4.08 15.00 -12.79
CA HIS A 84 4.25 13.63 -13.22
C HIS A 84 3.02 12.77 -12.94
N ARG A 85 2.88 11.68 -13.68
CA ARG A 85 1.85 10.68 -13.52
C ARG A 85 2.42 9.46 -12.85
N TYR A 86 1.60 8.84 -12.00
CA TYR A 86 1.88 7.59 -11.32
C TYR A 86 0.67 6.69 -11.44
N GLY A 87 0.87 5.39 -11.54
CA GLY A 87 -0.22 4.42 -11.58
C GLY A 87 0.28 3.01 -11.37
N THR A 88 -0.58 2.13 -10.94
CA THR A 88 -0.22 0.74 -10.66
C THR A 88 -0.77 -0.20 -11.74
N PRO A 89 0.11 -0.97 -12.44
CA PRO A 89 -0.30 -1.96 -13.42
C PRO A 89 -1.19 -3.03 -12.79
N ARG A 90 -2.30 -3.35 -13.47
CA ARG A 90 -3.31 -4.31 -12.99
C ARG A 90 -2.82 -5.75 -13.01
N ALA A 91 -2.21 -6.19 -14.11
CA ALA A 91 -1.91 -7.60 -14.32
C ALA A 91 -0.98 -8.20 -13.25
N PRO A 92 0.17 -7.58 -12.86
CA PRO A 92 1.03 -8.13 -11.81
C PRO A 92 0.33 -8.23 -10.45
N VAL A 93 -0.53 -7.25 -10.15
CA VAL A 93 -1.29 -7.23 -8.88
C VAL A 93 -2.30 -8.38 -8.84
N GLU A 94 -3.09 -8.56 -9.90
CA GLU A 94 -4.08 -9.64 -9.98
C GLU A 94 -3.42 -11.02 -9.95
N GLU A 95 -2.25 -11.17 -10.56
CA GLU A 95 -1.45 -12.39 -10.50
C GLU A 95 -0.98 -12.70 -9.07
N ALA A 96 -0.42 -11.73 -8.36
CA ALA A 96 -0.01 -11.90 -6.96
C ALA A 96 -1.18 -12.32 -6.07
N LEU A 97 -2.32 -11.61 -6.16
CA LEU A 97 -3.53 -11.95 -5.41
C LEU A 97 -4.04 -13.36 -5.69
N ALA A 98 -4.00 -13.81 -6.95
CA ALA A 98 -4.45 -15.15 -7.35
C ALA A 98 -3.55 -16.26 -6.75
N HIS A 99 -2.27 -15.97 -6.53
CA HIS A 99 -1.32 -16.87 -5.87
C HIS A 99 -1.34 -16.78 -4.34
N GLY A 100 -2.21 -15.95 -3.77
CA GLY A 100 -2.34 -15.78 -2.32
C GLY A 100 -1.33 -14.80 -1.71
N HIS A 101 -0.56 -14.08 -2.54
CA HIS A 101 0.34 -13.02 -2.09
C HIS A 101 -0.42 -11.72 -1.86
N ASP A 102 -0.10 -11.03 -0.80
CA ASP A 102 -0.59 -9.66 -0.57
C ASP A 102 0.24 -8.68 -1.37
N VAL A 103 -0.38 -7.57 -1.75
CA VAL A 103 0.32 -6.49 -2.45
C VAL A 103 0.26 -5.21 -1.62
N LEU A 104 1.44 -4.72 -1.24
CA LEU A 104 1.61 -3.47 -0.50
C LEU A 104 1.64 -2.27 -1.45
N PHE A 105 0.80 -1.30 -1.18
CA PHE A 105 0.74 -0.03 -1.90
C PHE A 105 1.23 1.11 -1.02
N ASP A 106 2.27 1.81 -1.47
CA ASP A 106 2.77 3.07 -0.92
C ASP A 106 2.25 4.24 -1.77
N ILE A 107 0.95 4.55 -1.67
CA ILE A 107 0.26 5.52 -2.51
C ILE A 107 -0.39 6.64 -1.69
N ASP A 108 -0.79 7.73 -2.37
CA ASP A 108 -1.52 8.82 -1.77
C ASP A 108 -3.03 8.50 -1.62
N TRP A 109 -3.77 9.44 -1.04
CA TRP A 109 -5.21 9.27 -0.81
C TRP A 109 -6.03 9.14 -2.12
N GLN A 110 -5.58 9.76 -3.23
CA GLN A 110 -6.28 9.69 -4.52
C GLN A 110 -6.21 8.28 -5.09
N GLY A 111 -4.99 7.69 -5.11
CA GLY A 111 -4.78 6.31 -5.53
C GLY A 111 -5.51 5.33 -4.61
N ALA A 112 -5.46 5.55 -3.29
CA ALA A 112 -6.18 4.72 -2.32
C ALA A 112 -7.70 4.72 -2.55
N GLN A 113 -8.29 5.87 -2.87
CA GLN A 113 -9.71 5.98 -3.16
C GLN A 113 -10.09 5.27 -4.47
N GLN A 114 -9.30 5.44 -5.53
CA GLN A 114 -9.55 4.76 -6.81
C GLN A 114 -9.44 3.24 -6.65
N LEU A 115 -8.40 2.77 -5.97
CA LEU A 115 -8.19 1.35 -5.72
C LEU A 115 -9.38 0.74 -4.95
N TYR A 116 -9.86 1.44 -3.93
CA TYR A 116 -11.05 1.03 -3.18
C TYR A 116 -12.32 0.98 -4.04
N GLN A 117 -12.52 1.92 -4.94
CA GLN A 117 -13.66 1.94 -5.85
C GLN A 117 -13.63 0.75 -6.83
N GLN A 118 -12.46 0.30 -7.23
CA GLN A 118 -12.30 -0.78 -8.19
C GLN A 118 -12.27 -2.19 -7.57
N ALA A 119 -11.67 -2.32 -6.40
CA ALA A 119 -11.39 -3.61 -5.76
C ALA A 119 -11.71 -3.63 -4.27
N GLY A 120 -12.72 -2.87 -3.80
CA GLY A 120 -12.96 -2.57 -2.39
C GLY A 120 -13.01 -3.76 -1.44
N GLN A 121 -13.46 -4.95 -1.88
CA GLN A 121 -13.48 -6.14 -1.02
C GLN A 121 -12.09 -6.71 -0.74
N ASP A 122 -11.15 -6.50 -1.67
CA ASP A 122 -9.77 -6.97 -1.53
C ASP A 122 -8.87 -5.91 -0.86
N VAL A 123 -9.30 -4.66 -0.77
CA VAL A 123 -8.52 -3.52 -0.25
C VAL A 123 -8.63 -3.39 1.26
N VAL A 124 -7.49 -3.17 1.92
CA VAL A 124 -7.36 -2.76 3.32
C VAL A 124 -6.54 -1.48 3.36
N ARG A 125 -7.11 -0.40 3.91
CA ARG A 125 -6.49 0.92 3.91
C ARG A 125 -6.10 1.33 5.32
N VAL A 126 -4.82 1.62 5.50
CA VAL A 126 -4.25 2.10 6.77
C VAL A 126 -3.68 3.49 6.57
N PHE A 127 -4.14 4.44 7.38
CA PHE A 127 -3.60 5.79 7.41
C PHE A 127 -2.68 5.98 8.60
N ILE A 128 -1.45 6.46 8.38
CA ILE A 128 -0.47 6.69 9.42
C ILE A 128 -0.34 8.18 9.69
N LEU A 129 -0.69 8.59 10.90
CA LEU A 129 -0.58 9.96 11.38
C LEU A 129 0.74 10.19 12.13
N PRO A 130 1.34 11.38 12.06
CA PRO A 130 2.37 11.78 12.99
C PRO A 130 1.74 12.07 14.38
N PRO A 131 2.50 12.00 15.48
CA PRO A 131 1.98 12.26 16.82
C PRO A 131 1.64 13.74 17.07
N SER A 132 2.26 14.64 16.32
CA SER A 132 1.98 16.08 16.35
C SER A 132 2.50 16.80 15.11
N VAL A 133 2.01 18.01 14.87
CA VAL A 133 2.47 18.89 13.79
C VAL A 133 3.96 19.24 13.97
N GLY A 134 4.38 19.56 15.21
CA GLY A 134 5.78 19.87 15.50
C GLY A 134 6.73 18.70 15.27
N GLU A 135 6.31 17.48 15.56
CA GLU A 135 7.11 16.27 15.26
C GLU A 135 7.19 16.02 13.74
N LEU A 136 6.10 16.26 13.01
CA LEU A 136 6.10 16.17 11.56
C LEU A 136 7.09 17.17 10.95
N GLU A 137 7.04 18.42 11.35
CA GLU A 137 7.97 19.45 10.91
C GLU A 137 9.42 19.09 11.23
N ARG A 138 9.69 18.61 12.44
CA ARG A 138 11.02 18.15 12.85
C ARG A 138 11.52 17.02 11.93
N ARG A 139 10.68 16.04 11.60
CA ARG A 139 11.02 14.91 10.72
C ARG A 139 11.28 15.38 9.28
N LEU A 140 10.51 16.33 8.78
CA LEU A 140 10.71 16.89 7.45
C LEU A 140 12.07 17.65 7.37
N ARG A 141 12.37 18.49 8.37
CA ARG A 141 13.65 19.22 8.45
C ARG A 141 14.86 18.29 8.61
N ALA A 142 14.73 17.20 9.38
CA ALA A 142 15.81 16.25 9.64
C ALA A 142 16.24 15.43 8.41
N ARG A 143 15.46 15.38 7.34
CA ARG A 143 15.87 14.72 6.07
C ARG A 143 16.97 15.48 5.33
N GLY A 144 17.27 16.73 5.71
CA GLY A 144 18.50 17.45 5.36
C GLY A 144 18.70 17.84 3.90
N THR A 145 17.75 17.55 3.02
CA THR A 145 17.86 17.76 1.58
C THR A 145 16.99 18.92 1.06
N ASP A 146 16.16 19.51 1.93
CA ASP A 146 15.13 20.44 1.51
C ASP A 146 15.40 21.86 2.04
N ASP A 147 15.28 22.84 1.17
CA ASP A 147 15.25 24.26 1.50
C ASP A 147 13.99 24.59 2.33
N GLU A 148 14.04 25.64 3.15
CA GLU A 148 12.96 26.05 4.07
C GLU A 148 11.62 26.20 3.34
N LYS A 149 11.62 26.77 2.13
CA LYS A 149 10.42 26.89 1.27
C LYS A 149 9.82 25.54 0.88
N VAL A 150 10.64 24.51 0.74
CA VAL A 150 10.20 23.15 0.42
C VAL A 150 9.56 22.50 1.64
N VAL A 151 10.10 22.76 2.83
CA VAL A 151 9.51 22.28 4.10
C VAL A 151 8.13 22.90 4.30
N ASP A 152 7.99 24.21 4.13
CA ASP A 152 6.71 24.91 4.27
C ASP A 152 5.67 24.38 3.28
N ALA A 153 6.03 24.21 2.01
CA ALA A 153 5.12 23.64 1.01
C ALA A 153 4.71 22.18 1.33
N ARG A 154 5.59 21.42 2.00
CA ARG A 154 5.26 20.05 2.47
C ARG A 154 4.36 20.07 3.70
N MET A 155 4.52 21.05 4.59
CA MET A 155 3.65 21.23 5.75
C MET A 155 2.23 21.61 5.33
N ASP A 156 2.07 22.52 4.37
CA ASP A 156 0.77 22.90 3.82
C ASP A 156 0.06 21.69 3.21
N ARG A 157 0.80 20.86 2.48
CA ARG A 157 0.24 19.60 1.91
C ARG A 157 -0.11 18.58 2.96
N ALA A 158 0.70 18.45 4.01
CA ALA A 158 0.43 17.51 5.07
C ALA A 158 -0.94 17.75 5.71
N SER A 159 -1.36 19.02 5.86
CA SER A 159 -2.70 19.37 6.34
C SER A 159 -3.79 18.85 5.39
N SER A 160 -3.59 19.02 4.07
CA SER A 160 -4.52 18.51 3.06
C SER A 160 -4.55 16.98 3.03
N GLU A 161 -3.38 16.33 3.11
CA GLU A 161 -3.30 14.86 3.14
C GLU A 161 -3.97 14.29 4.40
N ILE A 162 -3.76 14.91 5.56
CA ILE A 162 -4.39 14.52 6.84
C ILE A 162 -5.92 14.60 6.76
N SER A 163 -6.50 15.58 6.05
CA SER A 163 -7.95 15.75 5.99
C SER A 163 -8.71 14.55 5.39
N HIS A 164 -8.01 13.62 4.74
CA HIS A 164 -8.60 12.42 4.13
C HIS A 164 -8.56 11.16 5.03
N TRP A 165 -8.16 11.29 6.30
CA TRP A 165 -7.99 10.16 7.23
C TRP A 165 -9.28 9.34 7.44
N ASP A 166 -10.44 9.95 7.38
CA ASP A 166 -11.75 9.33 7.59
C ASP A 166 -12.18 8.39 6.44
N GLY A 167 -11.50 8.47 5.30
CA GLY A 167 -11.66 7.54 4.18
C GLY A 167 -10.94 6.20 4.35
N TYR A 168 -10.28 5.93 5.49
CA TYR A 168 -9.47 4.73 5.71
C TYR A 168 -10.12 3.76 6.71
N ASP A 169 -9.77 2.47 6.57
CA ASP A 169 -10.33 1.42 7.42
C ASP A 169 -9.67 1.41 8.81
N TYR A 170 -8.39 1.82 8.87
CA TYR A 170 -7.60 1.94 10.08
C TYR A 170 -6.79 3.23 10.09
N VAL A 171 -6.67 3.84 11.27
CA VAL A 171 -5.85 5.04 11.49
C VAL A 171 -4.92 4.81 12.66
N LEU A 172 -3.62 4.96 12.45
CA LEU A 172 -2.58 4.73 13.44
C LEU A 172 -1.78 6.00 13.69
N ILE A 173 -1.31 6.19 14.92
CA ILE A 173 -0.42 7.30 15.29
C ILE A 173 1.00 6.75 15.43
N ASN A 174 1.93 7.23 14.60
CA ASN A 174 3.33 6.84 14.63
C ASN A 174 4.14 7.73 15.58
N ASP A 175 3.94 7.53 16.87
CA ASP A 175 4.73 8.11 17.94
C ASP A 175 5.98 7.26 18.27
N ASP A 176 5.91 5.95 18.04
CA ASP A 176 6.99 4.99 18.09
C ASP A 176 6.91 4.07 16.87
N VAL A 177 8.00 4.00 16.10
CA VAL A 177 8.01 3.27 14.81
C VAL A 177 7.82 1.76 15.00
N GLN A 178 8.38 1.17 16.04
CA GLN A 178 8.27 -0.26 16.29
C GLN A 178 6.84 -0.64 16.69
N ARG A 179 6.24 0.12 17.58
CA ARG A 179 4.84 -0.07 17.98
C ARG A 179 3.89 0.13 16.80
N CYS A 180 4.09 1.16 15.98
CA CYS A 180 3.29 1.39 14.80
C CYS A 180 3.41 0.23 13.80
N PHE A 181 4.62 -0.28 13.57
CA PHE A 181 4.84 -1.47 12.75
C PHE A 181 4.10 -2.69 13.28
N GLU A 182 4.17 -2.98 14.58
CA GLU A 182 3.47 -4.10 15.21
C GLU A 182 1.95 -4.00 15.07
N GLN A 183 1.40 -2.79 15.15
CA GLN A 183 -0.01 -2.53 14.90
C GLN A 183 -0.38 -2.79 13.43
N VAL A 184 0.43 -2.32 12.49
CA VAL A 184 0.21 -2.55 11.05
C VAL A 184 0.28 -4.04 10.73
N LEU A 185 1.26 -4.77 11.27
CA LEU A 185 1.38 -6.21 11.11
C LEU A 185 0.19 -6.96 11.74
N THR A 186 -0.32 -6.48 12.87
CA THR A 186 -1.51 -7.04 13.52
C THR A 186 -2.74 -6.88 12.63
N ILE A 187 -2.94 -5.73 12.01
CA ILE A 187 -4.03 -5.47 11.06
C ILE A 187 -3.91 -6.42 9.86
N LEU A 188 -2.74 -6.50 9.23
CA LEU A 188 -2.49 -7.38 8.09
C LEU A 188 -2.85 -8.84 8.42
N ASN A 189 -2.36 -9.35 9.54
CA ASN A 189 -2.63 -10.72 9.98
C ASN A 189 -4.12 -10.96 10.27
N ALA A 190 -4.81 -10.00 10.89
CA ALA A 190 -6.26 -10.10 11.16
C ALA A 190 -7.08 -10.08 9.85
N GLU A 191 -6.69 -9.26 8.91
CA GLU A 191 -7.37 -9.15 7.61
C GLU A 191 -7.19 -10.41 6.76
N ARG A 192 -6.05 -11.08 6.81
CA ARG A 192 -5.82 -12.39 6.17
C ARG A 192 -6.76 -13.47 6.71
N LEU A 193 -7.14 -13.39 7.98
CA LEU A 193 -8.04 -14.36 8.63
C LEU A 193 -9.52 -14.15 8.31
N ARG A 194 -9.90 -13.09 7.60
CA ARG A 194 -11.30 -12.85 7.23
C ARG A 194 -11.82 -14.01 6.40
N ARG A 195 -13.00 -14.53 6.77
CA ARG A 195 -13.66 -15.65 6.08
C ARG A 195 -13.78 -15.43 4.56
N SER A 196 -14.04 -14.21 4.14
CA SER A 196 -14.17 -13.85 2.72
C SER A 196 -12.90 -14.06 1.90
N ARG A 197 -11.73 -14.04 2.54
CA ARG A 197 -10.42 -14.24 1.89
C ARG A 197 -9.99 -15.70 1.86
N GLN A 198 -10.57 -16.55 2.71
CA GLN A 198 -10.23 -17.97 2.82
C GLN A 198 -10.99 -18.79 1.76
N THR A 199 -10.51 -18.80 0.52
CA THR A 199 -11.18 -19.44 -0.62
C THR A 199 -11.31 -20.95 -0.47
N GLY A 200 -10.34 -21.61 0.15
CA GLY A 200 -10.35 -23.06 0.43
C GLY A 200 -11.25 -23.50 1.58
N LEU A 201 -11.76 -22.55 2.41
CA LEU A 201 -12.50 -22.87 3.63
C LEU A 201 -13.78 -23.67 3.36
N ILE A 202 -14.51 -23.36 2.29
CA ILE A 202 -15.75 -24.09 1.93
C ILE A 202 -15.45 -25.56 1.66
N GLY A 203 -14.39 -25.83 0.88
CA GLY A 203 -13.95 -27.20 0.59
C GLY A 203 -13.52 -27.96 1.84
N PHE A 204 -12.78 -27.29 2.70
CA PHE A 204 -12.34 -27.85 3.98
C PHE A 204 -13.54 -28.22 4.90
N VAL A 205 -14.47 -27.30 5.09
CA VAL A 205 -15.67 -27.55 5.93
C VAL A 205 -16.53 -28.68 5.37
N ARG A 206 -16.73 -28.76 4.04
CA ARG A 206 -17.44 -29.88 3.40
C ARG A 206 -16.78 -31.22 3.67
N LYS A 207 -15.45 -31.29 3.61
CA LYS A 207 -14.70 -32.52 3.95
C LYS A 207 -14.89 -32.91 5.42
N LEU A 208 -14.86 -31.95 6.35
CA LEU A 208 -15.17 -32.19 7.77
C LEU A 208 -16.58 -32.76 7.95
N MET A 209 -17.58 -32.13 7.35
CA MET A 209 -18.99 -32.56 7.47
C MET A 209 -19.23 -33.98 6.91
N THR A 210 -18.45 -34.40 5.93
CA THR A 210 -18.58 -35.73 5.27
C THR A 210 -17.65 -36.78 5.87
N GLY A 211 -16.89 -36.48 6.93
CA GLY A 211 -15.93 -37.40 7.55
C GLY A 211 -14.74 -37.78 6.65
N LYS A 212 -14.43 -37.00 5.63
CA LYS A 212 -13.36 -37.26 4.65
C LYS A 212 -12.04 -36.56 4.99
N LEU A 213 -11.91 -35.95 6.17
CA LEU A 213 -10.68 -35.46 6.74
C LEU A 213 -10.23 -36.46 7.79
N GLY A 214 -9.33 -37.30 7.42
CA GLY A 214 -8.63 -38.27 8.27
C GLY A 214 -7.18 -38.36 7.86
#